data_594522a1c8cb398c53cba69c88ea8523
#
_entry.id   594522a1c8cb398c53cba69c88ea8523
#
_cell.length_a   1.000
_cell.length_b   1.000
_cell.length_c   1.000
_cell.angle_alpha   90.00
_cell.angle_beta   90.00
_cell.angle_gamma   90.00
#
_symmetry.space_group_name_H-M   'P 1'
#
loop_
_entity.id
_entity.type
_entity.pdbx_description
1 polymer ?
#
loop_
_entity_poly.entity_id
_entity_poly.type
_entity_poly.pdbx_seq_one_letter_code
_entity_poly.pdbx_strand_id
1 'polypeptide(L)' 'MEQRYEYKFVRMGEGWMSARREAKQEYQRVIEEHARQGWRLVQVFAPGTGGYGAAKYFELILERLC' A
#
# COMPACT_ATOMS: atom_id res chain seq x y z
N MET A 1 19.58 -4.80 -22.72
CA MET A 1 19.14 -5.61 -21.62
C MET A 1 17.91 -5.05 -20.98
N GLU A 2 16.94 -5.88 -20.81
CA GLU A 2 15.70 -5.43 -20.22
C GLU A 2 15.80 -5.39 -18.73
N GLN A 3 15.37 -4.29 -18.16
CA GLN A 3 15.22 -4.21 -16.72
C GLN A 3 13.88 -4.79 -16.34
N ARG A 4 13.89 -5.60 -15.33
CA ARG A 4 12.67 -6.20 -14.85
C ARG A 4 12.38 -5.72 -13.43
N TYR A 5 11.10 -5.60 -13.16
CA TYR A 5 10.64 -5.18 -11.84
C TYR A 5 9.76 -6.26 -11.26
N GLU A 6 9.86 -6.43 -9.97
CA GLU A 6 8.87 -7.23 -9.26
C GLU A 6 8.01 -6.30 -8.45
N TYR A 7 6.80 -6.72 -8.19
CA TYR A 7 5.82 -5.89 -7.52
C TYR A 7 5.32 -6.57 -6.26
N LYS A 8 5.00 -5.75 -5.29
CA LYS A 8 4.48 -6.25 -4.04
C LYS A 8 3.22 -5.44 -3.69
N PHE A 9 2.20 -6.13 -3.26
CA PHE A 9 0.94 -5.52 -2.91
C PHE A 9 0.71 -5.71 -1.42
N VAL A 10 0.64 -4.62 -0.70
CA VAL A 10 0.47 -4.67 0.75
C VAL A 10 -0.89 -4.07 1.09
N ARG A 11 -1.77 -4.90 1.61
CA ARG A 11 -3.11 -4.45 1.97
C ARG A 11 -3.08 -3.84 3.35
N MET A 12 -3.70 -2.68 3.50
CA MET A 12 -3.71 -1.97 4.75
C MET A 12 -5.11 -1.46 5.05
N GLY A 13 -5.38 -1.25 6.32
CA GLY A 13 -6.62 -0.62 6.72
C GLY A 13 -7.82 -1.52 6.73
N GLU A 14 -7.62 -2.81 6.89
CA GLU A 14 -8.76 -3.70 6.98
C GLU A 14 -9.50 -3.48 8.28
N GLY A 15 -10.82 -3.40 8.18
CA GLY A 15 -11.60 -3.10 9.35
C GLY A 15 -11.83 -1.60 9.47
N TRP A 16 -13.06 -1.22 9.53
CA TRP A 16 -13.41 0.18 9.38
C TRP A 16 -12.90 1.08 10.51
N MET A 17 -12.68 0.52 11.67
CA MET A 17 -12.18 1.33 12.78
C MET A 17 -10.69 1.60 12.68
N SER A 18 -9.93 0.57 12.42
CA SER A 18 -8.49 0.73 12.38
C SER A 18 -8.03 1.44 11.12
N ALA A 19 -8.86 1.48 10.09
CA ALA A 19 -8.46 2.11 8.85
C ALA A 19 -8.25 3.60 8.98
N ARG A 20 -8.84 4.22 9.98
CA ARG A 20 -8.77 5.67 10.10
C ARG A 20 -7.57 6.19 10.84
N ARG A 21 -7.27 5.59 11.96
CA ARG A 21 -6.23 6.11 12.83
C ARG A 21 -4.91 5.43 12.62
N GLU A 22 -4.94 4.13 12.74
CA GLU A 22 -3.70 3.38 12.74
C GLU A 22 -3.08 3.30 11.36
N ALA A 23 -3.90 3.30 10.33
CA ALA A 23 -3.38 3.22 8.99
C ALA A 23 -2.55 4.43 8.62
N LYS A 24 -2.85 5.58 9.19
CA LYS A 24 -2.10 6.78 8.88
C LYS A 24 -0.64 6.67 9.30
N GLN A 25 -0.39 6.11 10.45
CA GLN A 25 0.98 5.95 10.92
C GLN A 25 1.61 4.69 10.37
N GLU A 26 0.79 3.67 10.20
CA GLU A 26 1.31 2.39 9.80
C GLU A 26 1.76 2.35 8.36
N TYR A 27 1.07 3.06 7.48
CA TYR A 27 1.47 2.99 6.08
C TYR A 27 2.83 3.64 5.86
N GLN A 28 3.14 4.69 6.60
CA GLN A 28 4.44 5.31 6.46
C GLN A 28 5.55 4.38 6.92
N ARG A 29 5.31 3.70 8.02
CA ARG A 29 6.30 2.75 8.52
C ARG A 29 6.50 1.60 7.55
N VAL A 30 5.41 1.10 6.98
CA VAL A 30 5.51 -0.01 6.03
C VAL A 30 6.28 0.43 4.80
N ILE A 31 6.01 1.61 4.29
CA ILE A 31 6.73 2.10 3.12
C ILE A 31 8.21 2.25 3.44
N GLU A 32 8.54 2.80 4.60
CA GLU A 32 9.93 2.99 4.95
C GLU A 32 10.66 1.67 5.14
N GLU A 33 10.00 0.71 5.75
CA GLU A 33 10.62 -0.60 5.91
C GLU A 33 10.88 -1.26 4.59
N HIS A 34 9.96 -1.14 3.66
CA HIS A 34 10.16 -1.72 2.35
C HIS A 34 11.22 -0.95 1.57
N ALA A 35 11.30 0.35 1.77
CA ALA A 35 12.32 1.14 1.10
C ALA A 35 13.72 0.70 1.49
N ARG A 36 13.89 0.28 2.74
CA ARG A 36 15.18 -0.22 3.17
C ARG A 36 15.56 -1.52 2.48
N GLN A 37 14.58 -2.21 1.95
CA GLN A 37 14.82 -3.46 1.22
C GLN A 37 14.87 -3.24 -0.28
N GLY A 38 14.86 -1.98 -0.72
CA GLY A 38 14.96 -1.68 -2.13
C GLY A 38 13.63 -1.48 -2.83
N TRP A 39 12.52 -1.56 -2.10
CA TRP A 39 11.21 -1.34 -2.69
C TRP A 39 10.90 0.14 -2.76
N ARG A 40 10.12 0.51 -3.75
CA ARG A 40 9.68 1.90 -3.84
C ARG A 40 8.19 1.92 -4.13
N LEU A 41 7.51 2.88 -3.53
CA LEU A 41 6.06 3.00 -3.70
C LEU A 41 5.74 3.54 -5.08
N VAL A 42 4.88 2.82 -5.78
CA VAL A 42 4.44 3.23 -7.11
C VAL A 42 3.09 3.91 -7.02
N GLN A 43 2.18 3.32 -6.26
CA GLN A 43 0.82 3.81 -6.26
C GLN A 43 0.11 3.29 -5.03
N VAL A 44 -0.89 4.03 -4.60
CA VAL A 44 -1.81 3.58 -3.57
C VAL A 44 -3.15 3.35 -4.25
N PHE A 45 -3.67 2.13 -4.10
CA PHE A 45 -4.93 1.77 -4.72
C PHE A 45 -5.98 1.61 -3.63
N ALA A 46 -7.06 2.38 -3.75
CA ALA A 46 -8.16 2.29 -2.81
C ALA A 46 -9.42 2.00 -3.61
N PRO A 47 -9.87 0.75 -3.65
CA PRO A 47 -11.03 0.41 -4.46
C PRO A 47 -12.27 1.10 -3.92
N GLY A 48 -13.08 1.56 -4.83
CA GLY A 48 -14.34 2.16 -4.47
C GLY A 48 -15.25 1.10 -3.90
N THR A 49 -15.76 1.39 -2.74
CA THR A 49 -16.72 0.48 -2.17
C THR A 49 -18.06 1.15 -2.23
N GLY A 50 -18.84 0.85 -3.12
CA GLY A 50 -20.12 1.43 -3.34
C GLY A 50 -20.70 2.20 -2.17
N GLY A 51 -21.91 2.50 -2.25
CA GLY A 51 -22.65 3.09 -1.18
C GLY A 51 -22.15 4.45 -0.78
N TYR A 52 -21.20 4.50 0.07
CA TYR A 52 -20.83 5.76 0.67
C TYR A 52 -19.40 6.18 0.36
N GLY A 53 -18.80 5.54 -0.60
CA GLY A 53 -17.51 5.99 -1.05
C GLY A 53 -16.35 5.78 -0.08
N ALA A 54 -16.58 5.05 0.97
CA ALA A 54 -15.52 4.80 1.94
C ALA A 54 -14.88 3.47 1.64
N ALA A 55 -13.61 3.50 1.28
CA ALA A 55 -12.88 2.27 1.05
C ALA A 55 -12.63 1.57 2.38
N LYS A 56 -12.83 0.27 2.38
CA LYS A 56 -12.59 -0.52 3.59
C LYS A 56 -11.13 -0.84 3.77
N TYR A 57 -10.35 -0.73 2.72
CA TYR A 57 -8.92 -0.96 2.78
C TYR A 57 -8.27 -0.22 1.63
N PHE A 58 -6.96 -0.16 1.66
CA PHE A 58 -6.20 0.32 0.52
C PHE A 58 -4.96 -0.54 0.38
N GLU A 59 -4.39 -0.52 -0.81
CA GLU A 59 -3.20 -1.33 -1.08
C GLU A 59 -2.06 -0.43 -1.50
N LEU A 60 -0.92 -0.69 -0.93
CA LEU A 60 0.32 -0.06 -1.36
C LEU A 60 0.93 -0.93 -2.45
N ILE A 61 1.20 -0.35 -3.59
CA ILE A 61 1.82 -1.07 -4.68
C ILE A 61 3.27 -0.62 -4.77
N LEU A 62 4.15 -1.56 -4.54
CA LEU A 62 5.57 -1.28 -4.51
C LEU A 62 6.27 -2.04 -5.62
N GLU A 63 7.38 -1.50 -6.07
CA GLU A 63 8.16 -2.16 -7.10
C GLU A 63 9.62 -2.14 -6.71
N ARG A 64 10.36 -3.06 -7.28
CA ARG A 64 11.79 -3.13 -7.05
C ARG A 64 12.43 -3.83 -8.24
N LEU A 65 13.63 -3.40 -8.60
CA LEU A 65 14.39 -4.08 -9.64
C LEU A 65 14.77 -5.48 -9.19
N CYS A 66 14.60 -6.43 -10.05
CA CYS A 66 15.02 -7.80 -9.75
C CYS A 66 16.13 -8.28 -10.68
#